data_f2d7c3a582e74afc9d969e3cd3159bdb
#
_entry.id   f2d7c3a582e74afc9d969e3cd3159bdb
#
_cell.length_a   1.000
_cell.length_b   1.000
_cell.length_c   1.000
_cell.angle_alpha   90.00
_cell.angle_beta   90.00
_cell.angle_gamma   90.00
#
_symmetry.space_group_name_H-M   'P 1'
#
loop_
_entity.id
_entity.type
_entity.pdbx_description
1 polymer ?
#
loop_
_entity_poly.entity_id
_entity_poly.type
_entity_poly.pdbx_seq_one_letter_code
_entity_poly.pdbx_strand_id
1 'polypeptide(L)'
;MGFEEGLLGLAFLLALAALGYQLLAMWVLRVWQPVLTNTDATFLPHTIQDLPALSLLKPLHGDDGNLYACLRSFCLQDYPRYEMVCGVQDAADPAVAVVQRLQQEFPALPLRWILSDKLLGCNPKVNNLAGILAACNHDLLLISDADIVVGPQYLHHLLTPLMDSQTGV
;
A
#
# COMPACT_ATOMS: atom_id res chain seq x y z
N MET A 1 -28.71 -47.35 1.52
CA MET A 1 -28.27 -46.87 0.16
C MET A 1 -28.66 -45.42 -0.13
N GLY A 2 -29.80 -44.92 0.26
CA GLY A 2 -30.19 -43.53 -0.16
C GLY A 2 -29.47 -42.35 0.49
N PHE A 3 -28.87 -42.46 1.67
CA PHE A 3 -28.22 -41.31 2.34
C PHE A 3 -26.84 -41.00 1.76
N GLU A 4 -26.04 -42.02 1.46
CA GLU A 4 -24.74 -41.84 0.84
C GLU A 4 -24.80 -41.32 -0.58
N GLU A 5 -25.80 -41.76 -1.37
CA GLU A 5 -26.07 -41.27 -2.72
C GLU A 5 -26.50 -39.78 -2.71
N GLY A 6 -27.30 -39.40 -1.71
CA GLY A 6 -27.70 -37.99 -1.52
C GLY A 6 -26.49 -37.09 -1.14
N LEU A 7 -25.59 -37.56 -0.30
CA LEU A 7 -24.38 -36.83 0.10
C LEU A 7 -23.41 -36.65 -1.05
N LEU A 8 -23.22 -37.70 -1.86
CA LEU A 8 -22.38 -37.65 -3.06
C LEU A 8 -22.98 -36.69 -4.12
N GLY A 9 -24.30 -36.70 -4.31
CA GLY A 9 -24.98 -35.76 -5.20
C GLY A 9 -24.80 -34.31 -4.77
N LEU A 10 -24.93 -34.01 -3.47
CA LEU A 10 -24.71 -32.68 -2.92
C LEU A 10 -23.25 -32.24 -3.09
N ALA A 11 -22.29 -33.11 -2.78
CA ALA A 11 -20.87 -32.83 -2.96
C ALA A 11 -20.51 -32.51 -4.42
N PHE A 12 -21.09 -33.25 -5.36
CA PHE A 12 -20.91 -33.01 -6.80
C PHE A 12 -21.46 -31.66 -7.24
N LEU A 13 -22.66 -31.28 -6.76
CA LEU A 13 -23.24 -29.96 -7.05
C LEU A 13 -22.41 -28.81 -6.50
N LEU A 14 -21.88 -28.94 -5.27
CA LEU A 14 -21.01 -27.95 -4.68
C LEU A 14 -19.68 -27.82 -5.45
N ALA A 15 -19.11 -28.93 -5.91
CA ALA A 15 -17.91 -28.91 -6.74
C ALA A 15 -18.14 -28.22 -8.09
N LEU A 16 -19.29 -28.47 -8.74
CA LEU A 16 -19.67 -27.77 -9.98
C LEU A 16 -19.85 -26.26 -9.74
N ALA A 17 -20.50 -25.86 -8.66
CA ALA A 17 -20.67 -24.45 -8.30
C ALA A 17 -19.32 -23.77 -8.05
N ALA A 18 -18.40 -24.43 -7.34
CA ALA A 18 -17.06 -23.92 -7.10
C ALA A 18 -16.25 -23.75 -8.41
N LEU A 19 -16.34 -24.72 -9.31
CA LEU A 19 -15.70 -24.64 -10.63
C LEU A 19 -16.28 -23.49 -11.46
N GLY A 20 -17.60 -23.34 -11.48
CA GLY A 20 -18.28 -22.24 -12.17
C GLY A 20 -17.82 -20.86 -11.65
N TYR A 21 -17.71 -20.73 -10.32
CA TYR A 21 -17.18 -19.50 -9.70
C TYR A 21 -15.74 -19.22 -10.11
N GLN A 22 -14.86 -20.22 -10.13
CA GLN A 22 -13.47 -20.05 -10.54
C GLN A 22 -13.35 -19.62 -12.01
N LEU A 23 -14.15 -20.24 -12.91
CA LEU A 23 -14.17 -19.87 -14.33
C LEU A 23 -14.66 -18.44 -14.52
N LEU A 24 -15.71 -18.04 -13.78
CA LEU A 24 -16.21 -16.67 -13.80
C LEU A 24 -15.16 -15.68 -13.30
N ALA A 25 -14.49 -15.98 -12.21
CA ALA A 25 -13.42 -15.14 -11.66
C ALA A 25 -12.26 -14.97 -12.67
N MET A 26 -11.83 -16.05 -13.30
CA MET A 26 -10.79 -15.98 -14.35
C MET A 26 -11.24 -15.17 -15.57
N TRP A 27 -12.51 -15.31 -15.97
CA TRP A 27 -13.07 -14.53 -17.07
C TRP A 27 -13.11 -13.03 -16.73
N VAL A 28 -13.60 -12.68 -15.54
CA VAL A 28 -13.63 -11.30 -15.05
C VAL A 28 -12.23 -10.71 -15.02
N LEU A 29 -11.24 -11.42 -14.46
CA LEU A 29 -9.87 -10.95 -14.43
C LEU A 29 -9.28 -10.73 -15.84
N ARG A 30 -9.62 -11.58 -16.82
CA ARG A 30 -9.19 -11.38 -18.22
C ARG A 30 -9.82 -10.17 -18.88
N VAL A 31 -11.09 -9.90 -18.59
CA VAL A 31 -11.80 -8.74 -19.15
C VAL A 31 -11.34 -7.43 -18.50
N TRP A 32 -10.98 -7.46 -17.22
CA TRP A 32 -10.55 -6.28 -16.45
C TRP A 32 -9.04 -5.95 -16.56
N GLN A 33 -8.22 -6.83 -17.11
CA GLN A 33 -6.79 -6.54 -17.33
C GLN A 33 -6.49 -5.30 -18.19
N PRO A 34 -7.32 -4.89 -19.16
CA PRO A 34 -7.03 -3.69 -19.96
C PRO A 34 -7.00 -2.37 -19.19
N VAL A 35 -7.64 -2.30 -18.02
CA VAL A 35 -7.69 -1.05 -17.24
C VAL A 35 -6.34 -0.73 -16.58
N LEU A 36 -5.53 -1.73 -16.29
CA LEU A 36 -4.21 -1.54 -15.68
C LEU A 36 -3.08 -1.36 -16.70
N THR A 37 -3.31 -1.69 -17.98
CA THR A 37 -2.29 -1.61 -19.04
C THR A 37 -2.42 -0.42 -19.96
N ASN A 38 -3.59 0.25 -19.99
CA ASN A 38 -3.78 1.50 -20.71
C ASN A 38 -3.51 2.70 -19.76
N THR A 39 -2.34 2.73 -19.16
CA THR A 39 -1.76 4.01 -18.79
C THR A 39 -1.27 4.66 -20.08
N ASP A 40 -2.19 5.12 -20.91
CA ASP A 40 -1.85 6.07 -21.94
C ASP A 40 -1.12 7.22 -21.25
N ALA A 41 0.14 7.41 -21.63
CA ALA A 41 1.02 8.47 -21.13
C ALA A 41 0.46 9.89 -21.36
N THR A 42 -0.79 10.00 -21.78
CA THR A 42 -1.53 11.24 -22.05
C THR A 42 -2.17 11.86 -20.81
N PHE A 43 -2.20 11.14 -19.66
CA PHE A 43 -2.73 11.66 -18.39
C PHE A 43 -1.64 12.08 -17.39
N LEU A 44 -0.43 12.33 -17.86
CA LEU A 44 0.54 13.04 -17.01
C LEU A 44 0.03 14.46 -16.82
N PRO A 45 -0.08 14.96 -15.58
CA PRO A 45 -0.42 16.35 -15.34
C PRO A 45 0.54 17.23 -16.14
N HIS A 46 0.01 18.24 -16.81
CA HIS A 46 0.74 19.08 -17.78
C HIS A 46 1.96 19.78 -17.18
N THR A 47 2.12 19.76 -15.86
CA THR A 47 3.29 20.31 -15.17
C THR A 47 3.56 19.49 -13.88
N ILE A 48 4.82 19.13 -13.65
CA ILE A 48 5.29 18.48 -12.40
C ILE A 48 4.92 19.33 -11.15
N GLN A 49 4.69 20.63 -11.33
CA GLN A 49 4.32 21.57 -10.28
C GLN A 49 2.88 21.41 -9.79
N ASP A 50 1.99 20.80 -10.58
CA ASP A 50 0.56 20.65 -10.24
C ASP A 50 0.27 19.40 -9.42
N LEU A 51 1.27 18.52 -9.21
CA LEU A 51 1.09 17.32 -8.40
C LEU A 51 0.93 17.67 -6.92
N PRO A 52 -0.08 17.13 -6.22
CA PRO A 52 -0.29 17.42 -4.80
C PRO A 52 0.86 16.88 -3.96
N ALA A 53 1.19 17.59 -2.88
CA ALA A 53 2.10 17.05 -1.90
C ALA A 53 1.41 15.95 -1.08
N LEU A 54 2.14 14.87 -0.74
CA LEU A 54 1.58 13.76 -0.01
C LEU A 54 2.45 13.32 1.18
N SER A 55 1.82 12.80 2.21
CA SER A 55 2.47 12.09 3.31
C SER A 55 2.25 10.58 3.14
N LEU A 56 3.36 9.84 3.03
CA LEU A 56 3.37 8.38 2.99
C LEU A 56 3.52 7.84 4.41
N LEU A 57 2.50 7.11 4.89
CA LEU A 57 2.43 6.56 6.24
C LEU A 57 2.86 5.10 6.21
N LYS A 58 3.93 4.77 6.94
CA LYS A 58 4.51 3.42 7.05
C LYS A 58 4.47 2.95 8.50
N PRO A 59 3.43 2.20 8.93
CA PRO A 59 3.46 1.55 10.23
C PRO A 59 4.46 0.38 10.17
N LEU A 60 5.47 0.42 11.03
CA LEU A 60 6.55 -0.56 11.09
C LEU A 60 6.47 -1.39 12.36
N HIS A 61 6.92 -2.65 12.27
CA HIS A 61 7.12 -3.55 13.38
C HIS A 61 8.13 -4.65 13.00
N GLY A 62 9.28 -4.66 13.64
CA GLY A 62 10.33 -5.62 13.37
C GLY A 62 11.05 -5.40 12.03
N ASP A 63 12.00 -6.30 11.74
CA ASP A 63 12.68 -6.40 10.45
C ASP A 63 12.74 -7.89 10.07
N ASP A 64 12.04 -8.26 9.00
CA ASP A 64 12.02 -9.61 8.43
C ASP A 64 13.17 -9.88 7.45
N GLY A 65 14.12 -8.94 7.34
CA GLY A 65 15.25 -8.99 6.43
C GLY A 65 14.99 -8.38 5.05
N ASN A 66 13.73 -8.07 4.71
CA ASN A 66 13.37 -7.41 3.45
C ASN A 66 12.96 -5.94 3.62
N LEU A 67 12.78 -5.49 4.88
CA LEU A 67 12.28 -4.16 5.18
C LEU A 67 13.10 -3.05 4.51
N TYR A 68 14.43 -3.17 4.49
CA TYR A 68 15.29 -2.21 3.83
C TYR A 68 14.98 -2.09 2.32
N ALA A 69 14.85 -3.20 1.60
CA ALA A 69 14.57 -3.18 0.16
C ALA A 69 13.19 -2.60 -0.12
N CYS A 70 12.19 -2.94 0.71
CA CYS A 70 10.84 -2.43 0.60
C CYS A 70 10.80 -0.91 0.81
N LEU A 71 11.31 -0.40 1.92
CA LEU A 71 11.32 1.04 2.21
C LEU A 71 12.17 1.81 1.20
N ARG A 72 13.32 1.26 0.77
CA ARG A 72 14.18 1.88 -0.23
C ARG A 72 13.46 2.11 -1.55
N SER A 73 12.58 1.20 -1.96
CA SER A 73 11.77 1.35 -3.18
C SER A 73 10.86 2.58 -3.14
N PHE A 74 10.40 2.96 -1.96
CA PHE A 74 9.64 4.20 -1.76
C PHE A 74 10.54 5.45 -1.68
N CYS A 75 11.79 5.31 -1.29
CA CYS A 75 12.75 6.44 -1.35
C CYS A 75 13.18 6.79 -2.78
N LEU A 76 13.00 5.85 -3.73
CA LEU A 76 13.38 5.99 -5.15
C LEU A 76 12.21 6.44 -6.04
N GLN A 77 11.15 6.99 -5.47
CA GLN A 77 10.02 7.45 -6.26
C GLN A 77 10.37 8.70 -7.08
N ASP A 78 9.97 8.68 -8.33
CA ASP A 78 10.00 9.85 -9.21
C ASP A 78 8.75 10.71 -8.94
N TYR A 79 8.72 11.35 -7.75
CA TYR A 79 7.61 12.19 -7.34
C TYR A 79 8.14 13.44 -6.62
N PRO A 80 7.73 14.66 -7.02
CA PRO A 80 8.43 15.87 -6.62
C PRO A 80 8.21 16.29 -5.16
N ARG A 81 7.06 15.99 -4.59
CA ARG A 81 6.65 16.50 -3.28
C ARG A 81 6.00 15.42 -2.42
N TYR A 82 6.81 14.67 -1.71
CA TYR A 82 6.30 13.73 -0.71
C TYR A 82 7.24 13.65 0.49
N GLU A 83 6.67 13.23 1.60
CA GLU A 83 7.40 12.82 2.78
C GLU A 83 7.08 11.36 3.12
N MET A 84 7.97 10.69 3.83
CA MET A 84 7.72 9.36 4.35
C MET A 84 7.83 9.39 5.87
N VAL A 85 6.75 9.06 6.56
CA VAL A 85 6.66 9.01 8.02
C VAL A 85 6.49 7.58 8.46
N CYS A 86 7.53 7.04 9.09
CA CYS A 86 7.56 5.69 9.64
C CYS A 86 7.19 5.72 11.12
N GLY A 87 6.26 4.90 11.54
CA GLY A 87 5.90 4.80 12.96
C GLY A 87 6.34 3.47 13.54
N VAL A 88 6.90 3.50 14.74
CA VAL A 88 7.18 2.32 15.57
C VAL A 88 6.52 2.49 16.94
N GLN A 89 6.21 1.38 17.62
CA GLN A 89 5.64 1.39 18.97
C GLN A 89 6.70 1.18 20.06
N ASP A 90 7.92 0.80 19.67
CA ASP A 90 9.06 0.64 20.55
C ASP A 90 10.28 1.33 19.91
N ALA A 91 10.97 2.19 20.66
CA ALA A 91 12.20 2.85 20.20
C ALA A 91 13.36 1.85 19.97
N ALA A 92 13.29 0.67 20.58
CA ALA A 92 14.26 -0.41 20.38
C ALA A 92 13.89 -1.35 19.21
N ASP A 93 12.81 -1.06 18.49
CA ASP A 93 12.39 -1.85 17.31
C ASP A 93 13.51 -1.85 16.25
N PRO A 94 13.92 -3.01 15.71
CA PRO A 94 14.97 -3.11 14.69
C PRO A 94 14.66 -2.32 13.41
N ALA A 95 13.38 -2.05 13.09
CA ALA A 95 12.98 -1.21 11.97
C ALA A 95 13.57 0.23 12.08
N VAL A 96 13.82 0.74 13.28
CA VAL A 96 14.43 2.06 13.49
C VAL A 96 15.80 2.16 12.83
N ALA A 97 16.66 1.14 13.00
CA ALA A 97 17.99 1.11 12.39
C ALA A 97 17.92 1.12 10.85
N VAL A 98 16.92 0.43 10.28
CA VAL A 98 16.69 0.44 8.84
C VAL A 98 16.31 1.83 8.34
N VAL A 99 15.40 2.52 9.03
CA VAL A 99 14.99 3.88 8.65
C VAL A 99 16.16 4.86 8.79
N GLN A 100 16.95 4.78 9.87
CA GLN A 100 18.14 5.63 10.07
C GLN A 100 19.19 5.43 8.95
N ARG A 101 19.39 4.19 8.50
CA ARG A 101 20.26 3.90 7.35
C ARG A 101 19.73 4.57 6.07
N LEU A 102 18.44 4.51 5.82
CA LEU A 102 17.80 5.15 4.65
C LEU A 102 17.87 6.69 4.73
N GLN A 103 17.73 7.28 5.92
CA GLN A 103 17.92 8.72 6.11
C GLN A 103 19.34 9.19 5.72
N GLN A 104 20.35 8.36 5.97
CA GLN A 104 21.73 8.64 5.56
C GLN A 104 21.94 8.49 4.06
N GLU A 105 21.27 7.50 3.43
CA GLU A 105 21.34 7.25 1.98
C GLU A 105 20.56 8.31 1.17
N PHE A 106 19.43 8.79 1.70
CA PHE A 106 18.54 9.75 1.04
C PHE A 106 18.36 11.04 1.84
N PRO A 107 19.41 11.84 2.06
CA PRO A 107 19.35 13.01 2.93
C PRO A 107 18.44 14.14 2.42
N ALA A 108 18.11 14.13 1.12
CA ALA A 108 17.21 15.10 0.51
C ALA A 108 15.72 14.74 0.65
N LEU A 109 15.40 13.47 0.97
CA LEU A 109 14.03 13.03 1.17
C LEU A 109 13.59 13.38 2.60
N PRO A 110 12.42 14.01 2.79
CA PRO A 110 11.82 14.18 4.11
C PRO A 110 11.35 12.83 4.67
N LEU A 111 12.30 12.00 5.09
CA LEU A 111 12.10 10.71 5.72
C LEU A 111 12.32 10.84 7.22
N ARG A 112 11.33 10.44 8.02
CA ARG A 112 11.48 10.42 9.47
C ARG A 112 10.79 9.22 10.09
N TRP A 113 11.23 8.83 11.26
CA TRP A 113 10.51 7.90 12.10
C TRP A 113 10.01 8.59 13.38
N ILE A 114 8.92 8.07 13.92
CA ILE A 114 8.33 8.56 15.16
C ILE A 114 8.02 7.38 16.08
N LEU A 115 8.08 7.63 17.38
CA LEU A 115 7.57 6.72 18.39
C LEU A 115 6.07 7.00 18.56
N SER A 116 5.22 6.02 18.23
CA SER A 116 3.79 6.13 18.38
C SER A 116 3.33 5.53 19.71
N ASP A 117 2.96 6.37 20.63
CA ASP A 117 2.42 6.01 21.96
C ASP A 117 0.88 6.02 22.02
N LYS A 118 0.21 6.25 20.89
CA LYS A 118 -1.25 6.31 20.81
C LYS A 118 -1.87 4.95 21.10
N LEU A 119 -2.83 4.94 22.00
CA LEU A 119 -3.66 3.78 22.38
C LEU A 119 -5.13 4.12 22.16
N LEU A 120 -5.60 3.85 20.92
CA LEU A 120 -7.01 4.06 20.54
C LEU A 120 -7.85 2.79 20.71
N GLY A 121 -7.21 1.61 20.73
CA GLY A 121 -7.90 0.33 20.84
C GLY A 121 -6.94 -0.86 20.79
N CYS A 122 -7.51 -2.05 20.58
CA CYS A 122 -6.75 -3.31 20.63
C CYS A 122 -5.87 -3.57 19.38
N ASN A 123 -6.04 -2.81 18.30
CA ASN A 123 -5.28 -3.02 17.07
C ASN A 123 -3.99 -2.18 17.07
N PRO A 124 -2.79 -2.82 17.19
CA PRO A 124 -1.52 -2.10 17.25
C PRO A 124 -1.23 -1.28 15.98
N LYS A 125 -1.62 -1.78 14.79
CA LYS A 125 -1.41 -1.08 13.53
C LYS A 125 -2.23 0.22 13.47
N VAL A 126 -3.48 0.19 13.94
CA VAL A 126 -4.33 1.39 14.00
C VAL A 126 -3.77 2.40 14.99
N ASN A 127 -3.31 1.94 16.15
CA ASN A 127 -2.67 2.80 17.15
C ASN A 127 -1.44 3.49 16.57
N ASN A 128 -0.59 2.73 15.87
CA ASN A 128 0.61 3.25 15.21
C ASN A 128 0.26 4.28 14.13
N LEU A 129 -0.70 3.96 13.25
CA LEU A 129 -1.18 4.88 12.21
C LEU A 129 -1.71 6.20 12.78
N ALA A 130 -2.42 6.16 13.91
CA ALA A 130 -2.92 7.37 14.56
C ALA A 130 -1.78 8.27 15.08
N GLY A 131 -0.69 7.68 15.54
CA GLY A 131 0.52 8.42 15.90
C GLY A 131 1.19 9.04 14.68
N ILE A 132 1.34 8.27 13.59
CA ILE A 132 1.93 8.73 12.33
C ILE A 132 1.13 9.89 11.75
N LEU A 133 -0.21 9.76 11.73
CA LEU A 133 -1.11 10.78 11.18
C LEU A 133 -0.90 12.15 11.84
N ALA A 134 -0.71 12.18 13.16
CA ALA A 134 -0.45 13.42 13.88
C ALA A 134 0.89 14.09 13.52
N ALA A 135 1.79 13.36 12.91
CA ALA A 135 3.11 13.84 12.46
C ALA A 135 3.16 14.20 10.97
N CYS A 136 2.10 13.94 10.20
CA CYS A 136 2.06 14.26 8.77
C CYS A 136 1.93 15.76 8.51
N ASN A 137 2.57 16.23 7.44
CA ASN A 137 2.55 17.65 7.04
C ASN A 137 1.64 17.93 5.84
N HIS A 138 1.10 16.91 5.18
CA HIS A 138 0.29 17.06 3.97
C HIS A 138 -1.11 16.47 4.17
N ASP A 139 -2.10 17.07 3.53
CA ASP A 139 -3.51 16.65 3.62
C ASP A 139 -3.77 15.36 2.84
N LEU A 140 -3.01 15.12 1.74
CA LEU A 140 -3.10 13.88 1.01
C LEU A 140 -2.25 12.81 1.70
N LEU A 141 -2.91 11.73 2.09
CA LEU A 141 -2.31 10.66 2.89
C LEU A 141 -2.31 9.35 2.11
N LEU A 142 -1.16 8.70 2.05
CA LEU A 142 -1.03 7.35 1.50
C LEU A 142 -0.59 6.39 2.61
N ILE A 143 -1.45 5.45 2.96
CA ILE A 143 -1.11 4.36 3.88
C ILE A 143 -0.59 3.19 3.05
N SER A 144 0.57 2.67 3.40
CA SER A 144 1.17 1.53 2.73
C SER A 144 1.87 0.61 3.71
N ASP A 145 1.70 -0.69 3.54
CA ASP A 145 2.37 -1.71 4.35
C ASP A 145 3.88 -1.71 4.13
N ALA A 146 4.61 -2.26 5.08
CA ALA A 146 6.07 -2.20 5.11
C ALA A 146 6.74 -3.22 4.17
N ASP A 147 6.01 -4.27 3.78
CA ASP A 147 6.49 -5.49 3.10
C ASP A 147 6.34 -5.46 1.57
N ILE A 148 6.03 -4.31 0.97
CA ILE A 148 5.86 -4.18 -0.48
C ILE A 148 7.04 -3.46 -1.13
N VAL A 149 7.41 -3.92 -2.34
CA VAL A 149 8.36 -3.26 -3.24
C VAL A 149 7.61 -2.63 -4.39
N VAL A 150 7.91 -1.39 -4.71
CA VAL A 150 7.22 -0.62 -5.74
C VAL A 150 8.19 -0.10 -6.80
N GLY A 151 7.68 0.12 -8.02
CA GLY A 151 8.45 0.77 -9.08
C GLY A 151 8.59 2.28 -8.85
N PRO A 152 9.52 2.96 -9.55
CA PRO A 152 9.81 4.39 -9.33
C PRO A 152 8.65 5.34 -9.69
N GLN A 153 7.70 4.91 -10.50
CA GLN A 153 6.53 5.71 -10.88
C GLN A 153 5.25 5.31 -10.13
N TYR A 154 5.38 4.53 -9.07
CA TYR A 154 4.22 4.04 -8.32
C TYR A 154 3.32 5.17 -7.81
N LEU A 155 3.91 6.22 -7.23
CA LEU A 155 3.13 7.37 -6.72
C LEU A 155 2.42 8.13 -7.84
N HIS A 156 3.03 8.28 -9.00
CA HIS A 156 2.36 8.86 -10.17
C HIS A 156 1.15 8.05 -10.60
N HIS A 157 1.32 6.74 -10.78
CA HIS A 157 0.24 5.85 -11.21
C HIS A 157 -0.92 5.81 -10.21
N LEU A 158 -0.59 5.86 -8.90
CA LEU A 158 -1.60 5.83 -7.85
C LEU A 158 -2.42 7.12 -7.79
N LEU A 159 -1.76 8.27 -7.98
CA LEU A 159 -2.39 9.57 -7.78
C LEU A 159 -3.06 10.12 -9.06
N THR A 160 -2.65 9.67 -10.24
CA THR A 160 -3.26 10.11 -11.50
C THR A 160 -4.79 9.97 -11.52
N PRO A 161 -5.40 8.84 -11.10
CA PRO A 161 -6.85 8.74 -11.06
C PRO A 161 -7.53 9.72 -10.09
N LEU A 162 -6.85 10.13 -9.01
CA LEU A 162 -7.40 11.07 -8.03
C LEU A 162 -7.43 12.52 -8.54
N MET A 163 -6.72 12.81 -9.63
CA MET A 163 -6.75 14.12 -10.27
C MET A 163 -8.01 14.31 -11.14
N ASP A 164 -8.73 13.25 -11.44
CA ASP A 164 -10.03 13.32 -12.10
C ASP A 164 -11.10 13.77 -11.09
N SER A 165 -11.76 14.89 -11.37
CA SER A 165 -12.84 15.44 -10.53
C SER A 165 -14.06 14.51 -10.39
N GLN A 166 -14.13 13.44 -11.16
CA GLN A 166 -15.17 12.41 -11.09
C GLN A 166 -14.77 11.22 -10.18
N THR A 167 -13.51 11.16 -9.75
CA THR A 167 -13.04 10.13 -8.83
C THR A 167 -13.29 10.58 -7.41
N GLY A 168 -14.13 9.84 -6.69
CA GLY A 168 -14.37 10.04 -5.25
C GLY A 168 -13.23 9.46 -4.41
N VAL A 169 -12.87 10.15 -3.33
CA VAL A 169 -11.96 9.69 -2.28
C VAL A 169 -12.75 9.51 -0.99
#